data_79ba64735cc7aa092fd4299f3d78d5cf
#
_entry.id   79ba64735cc7aa092fd4299f3d78d5cf
#
_cell.length_a   1.000
_cell.length_b   1.000
_cell.length_c   1.000
_cell.angle_alpha   90.00
_cell.angle_beta   90.00
_cell.angle_gamma   90.00
#
_symmetry.space_group_name_H-M   'P 1'
#
loop_
_entity.id
_entity.type
_entity.pdbx_description
1 polymer ?
#
loop_
_entity_poly.entity_id
_entity_poly.type
_entity_poly.pdbx_seq_one_letter_code
_entity_poly.pdbx_strand_id
1 'polypeptide(L)'
;MSPAKIIPFNRKDSNATLSFFISEGSMAKRQEKLQPSMNTNRLRLRLDDMIVIDPLTDNQKLFFNYYEQGKQFMLLHGVAGTGKTYIALYKALEEVLDKSKSYERVIIVRSAVPAREIGHLPGDEKEKTEVYKIPYMEICSNLFNNKHDAFQRLQEQSMCHFLITSFLRGVTLDNNIIIVDECQNLSDAEINTIMTRVGQNSKIIFCGDFRQTDLNKKHDMSGLKKFIAIANMMPSFKLIEFSVDDIVRSDIVKQYILARLKYEENA
;
A
#
# COMPACT_ATOMS: atom_id res chain seq x y z
N MET A 1 52.19 -31.14 -8.69
CA MET A 1 50.91 -30.48 -8.90
C MET A 1 49.81 -31.50 -8.91
N SER A 2 49.12 -31.69 -7.77
CA SER A 2 48.03 -32.65 -7.62
C SER A 2 46.69 -31.95 -7.87
N PRO A 3 45.71 -32.61 -8.51
CA PRO A 3 44.42 -32.01 -8.80
C PRO A 3 43.49 -32.06 -7.59
N ALA A 4 42.74 -30.97 -7.40
CA ALA A 4 41.76 -30.82 -6.32
C ALA A 4 40.56 -31.76 -6.52
N LYS A 5 40.20 -32.49 -5.45
CA LYS A 5 39.01 -33.34 -5.38
C LYS A 5 37.77 -32.48 -5.19
N ILE A 6 36.80 -32.64 -6.07
CA ILE A 6 35.44 -32.11 -5.94
C ILE A 6 34.66 -33.02 -5.00
N ILE A 7 34.11 -32.47 -3.91
CA ILE A 7 33.22 -33.16 -2.98
C ILE A 7 31.78 -32.82 -3.37
N PRO A 8 30.86 -33.77 -3.54
CA PRO A 8 29.47 -33.50 -3.88
C PRO A 8 28.71 -33.03 -2.63
N PHE A 9 27.91 -31.96 -2.82
CA PHE A 9 27.03 -31.38 -1.81
C PHE A 9 25.79 -32.26 -1.62
N ASN A 10 25.64 -32.84 -0.44
CA ASN A 10 24.51 -33.68 -0.09
C ASN A 10 23.43 -32.83 0.60
N ARG A 11 22.25 -32.74 -0.02
CA ARG A 11 21.05 -32.15 0.56
C ARG A 11 20.46 -33.10 1.59
N LYS A 12 20.57 -32.80 2.86
CA LYS A 12 19.63 -33.13 3.96
C LYS A 12 20.17 -32.48 5.23
N ASP A 13 19.34 -31.62 5.80
CA ASP A 13 19.15 -31.25 7.20
C ASP A 13 18.91 -29.74 7.37
N SER A 14 17.65 -29.41 7.21
CA SER A 14 17.09 -28.11 7.60
C SER A 14 16.41 -28.29 8.96
N ASN A 15 17.15 -28.10 10.06
CA ASN A 15 16.62 -27.78 11.39
C ASN A 15 17.79 -27.33 12.27
N ALA A 16 18.11 -26.02 12.20
CA ALA A 16 19.02 -25.40 13.15
C ALA A 16 18.21 -24.51 14.09
N THR A 17 17.82 -25.09 15.20
CA THR A 17 17.28 -24.36 16.36
C THR A 17 18.45 -23.59 17.00
N LEU A 18 18.41 -22.26 17.01
CA LEU A 18 19.35 -21.43 17.76
C LEU A 18 19.02 -21.52 19.26
N SER A 19 19.80 -22.34 19.99
CA SER A 19 19.81 -22.35 21.45
C SER A 19 20.76 -21.26 21.96
N PHE A 20 20.22 -20.22 22.60
CA PHE A 20 21.00 -19.29 23.39
C PHE A 20 21.34 -19.92 24.76
N PHE A 21 22.62 -20.03 25.06
CA PHE A 21 23.11 -20.34 26.40
C PHE A 21 22.81 -19.20 27.36
N ILE A 22 22.05 -19.47 28.41
CA ILE A 22 21.96 -18.63 29.60
C ILE A 22 22.51 -19.41 30.78
N SER A 23 23.55 -18.89 31.40
CA SER A 23 24.17 -19.40 32.60
C SER A 23 23.23 -19.32 33.80
N GLU A 24 23.19 -20.41 34.56
CA GLU A 24 22.44 -20.50 35.81
C GLU A 24 22.98 -19.53 36.89
N GLY A 25 22.08 -18.74 37.47
CA GLY A 25 22.24 -17.96 38.65
C GLY A 25 20.98 -17.99 39.51
N SER A 26 21.08 -18.64 40.62
CA SER A 26 20.17 -18.99 41.72
C SER A 26 19.14 -17.93 42.16
N MET A 27 17.96 -18.43 42.52
CA MET A 27 17.00 -18.02 43.54
C MET A 27 16.19 -16.71 43.38
N ALA A 28 14.89 -16.88 43.09
CA ALA A 28 13.79 -16.54 44.02
C ALA A 28 12.45 -16.85 43.34
N LYS A 29 11.66 -17.76 43.94
CA LYS A 29 10.26 -18.01 43.57
C LYS A 29 9.43 -16.78 43.88
N ARG A 30 9.09 -15.98 42.87
CA ARG A 30 7.99 -15.02 42.86
C ARG A 30 6.87 -15.63 42.07
N GLN A 31 5.78 -15.99 42.72
CA GLN A 31 4.52 -16.35 42.10
C GLN A 31 4.02 -15.12 41.35
N GLU A 32 4.29 -15.02 40.07
CA GLU A 32 3.55 -14.13 39.17
C GLU A 32 2.16 -14.68 39.01
N LYS A 33 1.19 -13.95 39.54
CA LYS A 33 -0.23 -14.15 39.27
C LYS A 33 -0.39 -14.08 37.74
N LEU A 34 -0.80 -15.20 37.13
CA LEU A 34 -1.29 -15.26 35.77
C LEU A 34 -2.35 -14.16 35.59
N GLN A 35 -1.98 -13.13 34.85
CA GLN A 35 -2.97 -12.19 34.33
C GLN A 35 -3.91 -12.98 33.43
N PRO A 36 -5.24 -12.75 33.50
CA PRO A 36 -6.17 -13.46 32.65
C PRO A 36 -5.80 -13.16 31.19
N SER A 37 -5.69 -14.22 30.38
CA SER A 37 -5.47 -14.14 28.94
C SER A 37 -6.47 -13.13 28.37
N MET A 38 -5.98 -11.97 27.95
CA MET A 38 -6.81 -11.02 27.18
C MET A 38 -7.40 -11.78 26.01
N ASN A 39 -8.72 -11.73 25.91
CA ASN A 39 -9.50 -12.41 24.88
C ASN A 39 -9.10 -11.84 23.52
N THR A 40 -8.11 -12.45 22.86
CA THR A 40 -7.52 -12.00 21.60
C THR A 40 -8.57 -11.84 20.49
N ASN A 41 -9.72 -12.45 20.61
CA ASN A 41 -10.86 -12.31 19.71
C ASN A 41 -11.52 -10.90 19.74
N ARG A 42 -11.40 -10.14 20.83
CA ARG A 42 -11.93 -8.77 20.93
C ARG A 42 -11.04 -7.73 20.22
N LEU A 43 -9.82 -8.09 19.87
CA LEU A 43 -8.86 -7.19 19.23
C LEU A 43 -8.89 -7.28 17.70
N ARG A 44 -9.51 -8.30 17.12
CA ARG A 44 -9.56 -8.47 15.67
C ARG A 44 -10.60 -7.54 15.05
N LEU A 45 -10.15 -6.80 14.04
CA LEU A 45 -11.05 -6.04 13.16
C LEU A 45 -11.73 -7.00 12.18
N ARG A 46 -13.01 -6.76 11.94
CA ARG A 46 -13.87 -7.54 11.04
C ARG A 46 -14.53 -6.60 10.04
N LEU A 47 -15.12 -7.14 9.01
CA LEU A 47 -15.90 -6.38 8.03
C LEU A 47 -17.01 -5.56 8.69
N ASP A 48 -17.74 -6.15 9.66
CA ASP A 48 -18.83 -5.49 10.41
C ASP A 48 -18.35 -4.30 11.27
N ASP A 49 -17.06 -4.20 11.56
CA ASP A 49 -16.47 -3.05 12.28
C ASP A 49 -16.21 -1.85 11.36
N MET A 50 -16.25 -2.05 10.04
CA MET A 50 -15.95 -1.04 9.04
C MET A 50 -17.22 -0.27 8.67
N ILE A 51 -17.10 1.06 8.50
CA ILE A 51 -18.22 1.88 8.03
C ILE A 51 -18.52 1.56 6.56
N VAL A 52 -19.81 1.68 6.20
CA VAL A 52 -20.23 1.59 4.79
C VAL A 52 -20.07 2.96 4.15
N ILE A 53 -19.46 2.98 2.97
CA ILE A 53 -19.22 4.20 2.21
C ILE A 53 -19.91 4.11 0.86
N ASP A 54 -20.72 5.12 0.58
CA ASP A 54 -21.28 5.35 -0.74
C ASP A 54 -20.37 6.26 -1.58
N PRO A 55 -20.23 6.00 -2.88
CA PRO A 55 -19.47 6.87 -3.78
C PRO A 55 -20.16 8.23 -3.90
N LEU A 56 -19.40 9.31 -3.71
CA LEU A 56 -19.90 10.69 -3.70
C LEU A 56 -19.93 11.33 -5.09
N THR A 57 -19.14 10.81 -6.04
CA THR A 57 -19.03 11.37 -7.40
C THR A 57 -19.18 10.27 -8.45
N ASP A 58 -19.41 10.67 -9.70
CA ASP A 58 -19.63 9.71 -10.79
C ASP A 58 -18.36 8.88 -11.09
N ASN A 59 -17.16 9.46 -10.95
CA ASN A 59 -15.93 8.72 -11.13
C ASN A 59 -15.63 7.77 -9.95
N GLN A 60 -16.05 8.11 -8.73
CA GLN A 60 -16.05 7.16 -7.62
C GLN A 60 -17.02 6.00 -7.86
N LYS A 61 -18.23 6.27 -8.37
CA LYS A 61 -19.20 5.21 -8.77
C LYS A 61 -18.62 4.32 -9.87
N LEU A 62 -17.96 4.92 -10.88
CA LEU A 62 -17.33 4.18 -11.96
C LEU A 62 -16.24 3.24 -11.43
N PHE A 63 -15.42 3.70 -10.48
CA PHE A 63 -14.44 2.86 -9.82
C PHE A 63 -15.10 1.69 -9.08
N PHE A 64 -16.15 1.94 -8.28
CA PHE A 64 -16.86 0.88 -7.55
C PHE A 64 -17.42 -0.15 -8.52
N ASN A 65 -18.06 0.28 -9.61
CA ASN A 65 -18.59 -0.59 -10.64
C ASN A 65 -17.50 -1.47 -11.28
N TYR A 66 -16.36 -0.90 -11.65
CA TYR A 66 -15.24 -1.69 -12.20
C TYR A 66 -14.68 -2.66 -11.17
N TYR A 67 -14.60 -2.25 -9.92
CA TYR A 67 -14.12 -3.08 -8.83
C TYR A 67 -15.02 -4.30 -8.62
N GLU A 68 -16.34 -4.11 -8.59
CA GLU A 68 -17.36 -5.16 -8.44
C GLU A 68 -17.45 -6.09 -9.66
N GLN A 69 -17.17 -5.57 -10.86
CA GLN A 69 -17.01 -6.40 -12.07
C GLN A 69 -15.74 -7.26 -12.06
N GLY A 70 -14.95 -7.23 -11.00
CA GLY A 70 -13.72 -8.01 -10.87
C GLY A 70 -12.57 -7.52 -11.76
N LYS A 71 -12.55 -6.24 -12.16
CA LYS A 71 -11.41 -5.71 -12.92
C LYS A 71 -10.15 -5.76 -12.06
N GLN A 72 -9.10 -6.37 -12.59
CA GLN A 72 -7.89 -6.65 -11.84
C GLN A 72 -6.83 -5.55 -11.95
N PHE A 73 -6.88 -4.71 -12.98
CA PHE A 73 -5.89 -3.67 -13.23
C PHE A 73 -6.57 -2.32 -13.45
N MET A 74 -6.40 -1.39 -12.50
CA MET A 74 -7.03 -0.08 -12.52
C MET A 74 -6.03 1.03 -12.23
N LEU A 75 -6.22 2.20 -12.86
CA LEU A 75 -5.50 3.43 -12.56
C LEU A 75 -6.51 4.54 -12.27
N LEU A 76 -6.48 5.05 -11.04
CA LEU A 76 -7.22 6.21 -10.56
C LEU A 76 -6.28 7.41 -10.62
N HIS A 77 -6.48 8.26 -11.58
CA HIS A 77 -5.62 9.41 -11.78
C HIS A 77 -6.42 10.71 -11.85
N GLY A 78 -5.82 11.83 -11.52
CA GLY A 78 -6.42 13.16 -11.64
C GLY A 78 -6.27 13.99 -10.38
N VAL A 79 -7.06 15.05 -10.30
CA VAL A 79 -6.93 16.14 -9.33
C VAL A 79 -6.84 15.65 -7.88
N ALA A 80 -6.01 16.32 -7.07
CA ALA A 80 -5.89 16.04 -5.64
C ALA A 80 -7.23 16.30 -4.90
N GLY A 81 -7.42 15.60 -3.78
CA GLY A 81 -8.61 15.80 -2.93
C GLY A 81 -9.88 15.11 -3.42
N THR A 82 -9.78 14.20 -4.40
CA THR A 82 -10.92 13.44 -4.95
C THR A 82 -11.15 12.08 -4.28
N GLY A 83 -10.36 11.76 -3.25
CA GLY A 83 -10.52 10.55 -2.45
C GLY A 83 -10.00 9.25 -3.06
N LYS A 84 -9.18 9.28 -4.13
CA LYS A 84 -8.67 8.09 -4.85
C LYS A 84 -8.14 7.00 -3.92
N THR A 85 -7.13 7.33 -3.11
CA THR A 85 -6.50 6.40 -2.17
C THR A 85 -7.48 5.91 -1.11
N TYR A 86 -8.37 6.78 -0.65
CA TYR A 86 -9.38 6.47 0.35
C TYR A 86 -10.35 5.38 -0.13
N ILE A 87 -10.96 5.59 -1.32
CA ILE A 87 -11.91 4.61 -1.89
C ILE A 87 -11.22 3.31 -2.35
N ALA A 88 -9.96 3.40 -2.82
CA ALA A 88 -9.18 2.22 -3.17
C ALA A 88 -8.90 1.36 -1.94
N LEU A 89 -8.49 1.99 -0.82
CA LEU A 89 -8.23 1.28 0.43
C LEU A 89 -9.53 0.74 1.06
N TYR A 90 -10.63 1.50 1.00
CA TYR A 90 -11.95 1.05 1.43
C TYR A 90 -12.36 -0.25 0.73
N LYS A 91 -12.41 -0.27 -0.61
CA LYS A 91 -12.84 -1.45 -1.38
C LYS A 91 -11.87 -2.62 -1.19
N ALA A 92 -10.57 -2.36 -1.07
CA ALA A 92 -9.58 -3.40 -0.84
C ALA A 92 -9.73 -4.06 0.54
N LEU A 93 -9.96 -3.27 1.61
CA LEU A 93 -10.17 -3.79 2.95
C LEU A 93 -11.52 -4.51 3.07
N GLU A 94 -12.60 -3.98 2.44
CA GLU A 94 -13.90 -4.64 2.36
C GLU A 94 -13.75 -6.06 1.80
N GLU A 95 -13.03 -6.22 0.69
CA GLU A 95 -12.85 -7.52 0.02
C GLU A 95 -11.93 -8.47 0.79
N VAL A 96 -10.86 -7.98 1.43
CA VAL A 96 -9.94 -8.81 2.22
C VAL A 96 -10.55 -9.24 3.57
N LEU A 97 -11.41 -8.43 4.16
CA LEU A 97 -12.09 -8.77 5.41
C LEU A 97 -13.31 -9.67 5.19
N ASP A 98 -13.81 -9.75 3.96
CA ASP A 98 -14.87 -10.68 3.58
C ASP A 98 -14.29 -12.10 3.42
N LYS A 99 -14.58 -12.96 4.38
CA LYS A 99 -14.10 -14.35 4.41
C LYS A 99 -14.60 -15.21 3.24
N SER A 100 -15.58 -14.74 2.49
CA SER A 100 -16.09 -15.44 1.29
C SER A 100 -15.18 -15.20 0.06
N LYS A 101 -14.26 -14.23 0.15
CA LYS A 101 -13.34 -13.85 -0.93
C LYS A 101 -11.99 -14.54 -0.78
N SER A 102 -11.25 -14.60 -1.89
CA SER A 102 -9.97 -15.32 -1.97
C SER A 102 -8.74 -14.45 -1.72
N TYR A 103 -8.91 -13.13 -1.57
CA TYR A 103 -7.77 -12.24 -1.31
C TYR A 103 -7.34 -12.34 0.16
N GLU A 104 -6.02 -12.44 0.35
CA GLU A 104 -5.44 -12.63 1.68
C GLU A 104 -5.14 -11.31 2.38
N ARG A 105 -4.68 -10.30 1.63
CA ARG A 105 -4.24 -9.03 2.22
C ARG A 105 -4.20 -7.88 1.23
N VAL A 106 -4.22 -6.68 1.78
CA VAL A 106 -3.92 -5.43 1.06
C VAL A 106 -2.44 -5.13 1.20
N ILE A 107 -1.77 -4.84 0.09
CA ILE A 107 -0.38 -4.36 0.05
C ILE A 107 -0.38 -2.92 -0.46
N ILE A 108 -0.05 -1.97 0.39
CA ILE A 108 0.13 -0.58 0.01
C ILE A 108 1.59 -0.38 -0.40
N VAL A 109 1.81 0.08 -1.61
CA VAL A 109 3.14 0.32 -2.18
C VAL A 109 3.32 1.81 -2.47
N ARG A 110 4.46 2.37 -2.08
CA ARG A 110 4.84 3.74 -2.37
C ARG A 110 6.33 3.84 -2.73
N SER A 111 6.71 4.84 -3.54
CA SER A 111 8.12 5.16 -3.76
C SER A 111 8.76 5.72 -2.49
N ALA A 112 10.03 5.40 -2.30
CA ALA A 112 10.85 5.95 -1.21
C ALA A 112 11.44 7.34 -1.55
N VAL A 113 10.95 8.01 -2.60
CA VAL A 113 11.46 9.35 -2.96
C VAL A 113 11.17 10.30 -1.79
N PRO A 114 12.21 10.86 -1.13
CA PRO A 114 11.98 11.84 -0.08
C PRO A 114 11.23 13.02 -0.69
N ALA A 115 10.08 13.39 -0.13
CA ALA A 115 9.55 14.72 -0.37
C ALA A 115 10.69 15.69 -0.06
N ARG A 116 11.05 16.57 -1.00
CA ARG A 116 12.24 17.44 -0.92
C ARG A 116 12.30 18.32 0.33
N GLU A 117 11.19 18.42 1.05
CA GLU A 117 11.02 19.22 2.24
C GLU A 117 11.36 18.49 3.55
N ILE A 118 11.43 17.17 3.53
CA ILE A 118 11.89 16.42 4.69
C ILE A 118 13.41 16.26 4.52
N GLY A 119 14.18 17.27 4.95
CA GLY A 119 15.63 17.20 4.99
C GLY A 119 16.10 15.88 5.61
N HIS A 120 17.41 15.62 5.66
CA HIS A 120 17.95 14.40 6.28
C HIS A 120 17.29 14.16 7.63
N LEU A 121 16.20 13.38 7.65
CA LEU A 121 15.65 12.86 8.90
C LEU A 121 16.75 11.98 9.51
N PRO A 122 17.29 12.33 10.67
CA PRO A 122 18.14 11.40 11.41
C PRO A 122 17.26 10.22 11.81
N GLY A 123 17.69 9.02 11.48
CA GLY A 123 16.95 7.79 11.78
C GLY A 123 17.28 6.67 10.82
N ASP A 124 17.00 5.45 11.22
CA ASP A 124 17.16 4.28 10.37
C ASP A 124 16.06 4.24 9.26
N GLU A 125 16.21 3.32 8.30
CA GLU A 125 15.23 3.18 7.20
C GLU A 125 13.81 2.86 7.72
N LYS A 126 13.69 2.26 8.91
CA LYS A 126 12.39 1.91 9.51
C LYS A 126 11.67 3.16 10.01
N GLU A 127 12.38 4.06 10.70
CA GLU A 127 11.81 5.32 11.20
C GLU A 127 11.32 6.21 10.04
N LYS A 128 12.09 6.27 8.95
CA LYS A 128 11.69 6.98 7.72
C LYS A 128 10.43 6.39 7.08
N THR A 129 10.29 5.08 7.15
CA THR A 129 9.12 4.37 6.60
C THR A 129 7.84 4.67 7.38
N GLU A 130 7.94 4.90 8.71
CA GLU A 130 6.77 5.18 9.56
C GLU A 130 6.04 6.48 9.14
N VAL A 131 6.77 7.52 8.75
CA VAL A 131 6.17 8.79 8.29
C VAL A 131 5.27 8.59 7.08
N TYR A 132 5.66 7.70 6.17
CA TYR A 132 4.86 7.41 4.98
C TYR A 132 3.56 6.62 5.27
N LYS A 133 3.43 6.00 6.45
CA LYS A 133 2.23 5.25 6.86
C LYS A 133 1.13 6.15 7.44
N ILE A 134 1.47 7.36 7.89
CA ILE A 134 0.55 8.27 8.58
C ILE A 134 -0.77 8.48 7.81
N PRO A 135 -0.78 8.76 6.49
CA PRO A 135 -2.03 8.93 5.76
C PRO A 135 -2.91 7.67 5.78
N TYR A 136 -2.33 6.49 5.73
CA TYR A 136 -3.08 5.22 5.74
C TYR A 136 -3.60 4.89 7.13
N MET A 137 -2.86 5.25 8.18
CA MET A 137 -3.33 5.15 9.57
C MET A 137 -4.58 6.02 9.78
N GLU A 138 -4.58 7.25 9.24
CA GLU A 138 -5.73 8.14 9.30
C GLU A 138 -6.93 7.59 8.51
N ILE A 139 -6.72 7.11 7.29
CA ILE A 139 -7.77 6.47 6.49
C ILE A 139 -8.35 5.27 7.24
N CYS A 140 -7.52 4.36 7.73
CA CYS A 140 -7.99 3.19 8.48
C CYS A 140 -8.72 3.60 9.77
N SER A 141 -8.22 4.61 10.50
CA SER A 141 -8.93 5.13 11.67
C SER A 141 -10.36 5.56 11.29
N ASN A 142 -10.51 6.34 10.24
CA ASN A 142 -11.83 6.80 9.77
C ASN A 142 -12.73 5.63 9.33
N LEU A 143 -12.19 4.67 8.60
CA LEU A 143 -12.93 3.50 8.12
C LEU A 143 -13.44 2.60 9.26
N PHE A 144 -12.79 2.61 10.42
CA PHE A 144 -13.14 1.81 11.59
C PHE A 144 -13.64 2.65 12.77
N ASN A 145 -14.52 3.62 12.50
CA ASN A 145 -15.18 4.44 13.53
C ASN A 145 -14.19 5.16 14.46
N ASN A 146 -13.15 5.79 13.89
CA ASN A 146 -12.10 6.53 14.60
C ASN A 146 -11.26 5.67 15.58
N LYS A 147 -11.10 4.40 15.29
CA LYS A 147 -10.12 3.55 16.00
C LYS A 147 -8.71 3.87 15.51
N HIS A 148 -7.98 4.68 16.27
CA HIS A 148 -6.64 5.17 15.88
C HIS A 148 -5.59 4.05 15.70
N ASP A 149 -5.79 2.89 16.30
CA ASP A 149 -4.94 1.71 16.17
C ASP A 149 -5.39 0.74 15.06
N ALA A 150 -6.39 1.12 14.26
CA ALA A 150 -6.97 0.25 13.24
C ALA A 150 -5.92 -0.27 12.23
N PHE A 151 -5.06 0.60 11.72
CA PHE A 151 -4.01 0.20 10.78
C PHE A 151 -3.02 -0.80 11.41
N GLN A 152 -2.59 -0.55 12.64
CA GLN A 152 -1.70 -1.45 13.37
C GLN A 152 -2.35 -2.82 13.58
N ARG A 153 -3.63 -2.86 13.99
CA ARG A 153 -4.37 -4.12 14.15
C ARG A 153 -4.51 -4.89 12.85
N LEU A 154 -4.76 -4.21 11.72
CA LEU A 154 -4.78 -4.83 10.40
C LEU A 154 -3.41 -5.43 10.02
N GLN A 155 -2.31 -4.75 10.39
CA GLN A 155 -0.96 -5.28 10.19
C GLN A 155 -0.69 -6.52 11.06
N GLU A 156 -1.05 -6.49 12.35
CA GLU A 156 -0.93 -7.62 13.27
C GLU A 156 -1.75 -8.84 12.82
N GLN A 157 -2.89 -8.60 12.17
CA GLN A 157 -3.73 -9.63 11.55
C GLN A 157 -3.21 -10.08 10.19
N SER A 158 -2.14 -9.50 9.67
CA SER A 158 -1.60 -9.72 8.32
C SER A 158 -2.60 -9.40 7.19
N MET A 159 -3.61 -8.54 7.45
CA MET A 159 -4.62 -8.12 6.49
C MET A 159 -4.21 -6.90 5.68
N CYS A 160 -3.30 -6.07 6.20
CA CYS A 160 -2.77 -4.90 5.50
C CYS A 160 -1.27 -4.73 5.76
N HIS A 161 -0.49 -4.49 4.72
CA HIS A 161 0.94 -4.21 4.82
C HIS A 161 1.30 -2.97 4.02
N PHE A 162 2.32 -2.26 4.49
CA PHE A 162 2.92 -1.15 3.78
C PHE A 162 4.34 -1.53 3.34
N LEU A 163 4.66 -1.32 2.07
CA LEU A 163 5.97 -1.59 1.48
C LEU A 163 6.44 -0.38 0.66
N ILE A 164 7.72 -0.08 0.73
CA ILE A 164 8.36 0.80 -0.25
C ILE A 164 8.88 -0.03 -1.43
N THR A 165 8.97 0.58 -2.59
CA THR A 165 9.33 -0.08 -3.85
C THR A 165 10.63 -0.88 -3.79
N SER A 166 11.62 -0.41 -2.99
CA SER A 166 12.91 -1.11 -2.80
C SER A 166 12.77 -2.51 -2.19
N PHE A 167 11.71 -2.78 -1.41
CA PHE A 167 11.49 -4.09 -0.77
C PHE A 167 10.71 -5.10 -1.62
N LEU A 168 10.25 -4.70 -2.81
CA LEU A 168 9.51 -5.60 -3.71
C LEU A 168 10.39 -6.54 -4.52
N ARG A 169 11.70 -6.34 -4.54
CA ARG A 169 12.61 -7.17 -5.32
C ARG A 169 12.63 -8.60 -4.81
N GLY A 170 12.37 -9.56 -5.72
CA GLY A 170 12.41 -10.99 -5.40
C GLY A 170 11.14 -11.53 -4.70
N VAL A 171 10.09 -10.72 -4.53
CA VAL A 171 8.81 -11.13 -3.95
C VAL A 171 7.79 -11.32 -5.07
N THR A 172 6.94 -12.34 -4.99
CA THR A 172 5.73 -12.46 -5.80
C THR A 172 4.51 -12.27 -4.90
N LEU A 173 3.55 -11.48 -5.36
CA LEU A 173 2.38 -11.09 -4.58
C LEU A 173 1.15 -11.81 -5.10
N ASP A 174 0.96 -13.08 -4.68
CA ASP A 174 -0.21 -13.89 -5.02
C ASP A 174 -1.36 -13.64 -4.03
N ASN A 175 -2.61 -13.70 -4.51
CA ASN A 175 -3.83 -13.51 -3.72
C ASN A 175 -3.89 -12.17 -2.98
N ASN A 176 -3.27 -11.12 -3.53
CA ASN A 176 -3.19 -9.82 -2.88
C ASN A 176 -3.96 -8.74 -3.66
N ILE A 177 -4.43 -7.74 -2.93
CA ILE A 177 -4.88 -6.47 -3.52
C ILE A 177 -3.77 -5.45 -3.30
N ILE A 178 -3.15 -5.00 -4.37
CA ILE A 178 -1.99 -4.10 -4.37
C ILE A 178 -2.47 -2.69 -4.69
N ILE A 179 -2.23 -1.75 -3.78
CA ILE A 179 -2.51 -0.32 -3.98
C ILE A 179 -1.17 0.39 -4.13
N VAL A 180 -0.92 0.93 -5.32
CA VAL A 180 0.27 1.72 -5.63
C VAL A 180 -0.09 3.19 -5.51
N ASP A 181 0.27 3.81 -4.40
CA ASP A 181 -0.11 5.19 -4.11
C ASP A 181 0.98 6.19 -4.50
N GLU A 182 0.58 7.42 -4.81
CA GLU A 182 1.44 8.50 -5.33
C GLU A 182 2.26 8.02 -6.55
N CYS A 183 1.61 7.30 -7.47
CA CYS A 183 2.28 6.62 -8.57
C CYS A 183 2.97 7.58 -9.56
N GLN A 184 2.65 8.88 -9.54
CA GLN A 184 3.37 9.91 -10.31
C GLN A 184 4.83 10.07 -9.86
N ASN A 185 5.17 9.63 -8.65
CA ASN A 185 6.52 9.72 -8.10
C ASN A 185 7.37 8.47 -8.40
N LEU A 186 6.82 7.51 -9.15
CA LEU A 186 7.51 6.28 -9.54
C LEU A 186 8.31 6.47 -10.84
N SER A 187 9.53 5.96 -10.85
CA SER A 187 10.31 5.78 -12.07
C SER A 187 9.78 4.62 -12.93
N ASP A 188 10.11 4.59 -14.22
CA ASP A 188 9.78 3.46 -15.12
C ASP A 188 10.29 2.12 -14.57
N ALA A 189 11.49 2.10 -13.98
CA ALA A 189 12.08 0.91 -13.37
C ALA A 189 11.30 0.41 -12.14
N GLU A 190 10.78 1.32 -11.30
CA GLU A 190 9.94 0.96 -10.16
C GLU A 190 8.60 0.43 -10.61
N ILE A 191 7.94 1.09 -11.58
CA ILE A 191 6.67 0.62 -12.16
C ILE A 191 6.85 -0.78 -12.75
N ASN A 192 7.89 -1.01 -13.53
CA ASN A 192 8.20 -2.33 -14.11
C ASN A 192 8.46 -3.36 -13.01
N THR A 193 9.17 -2.97 -11.94
CA THR A 193 9.38 -3.85 -10.78
C THR A 193 8.06 -4.24 -10.14
N ILE A 194 7.17 -3.29 -9.87
CA ILE A 194 5.86 -3.55 -9.28
C ILE A 194 5.04 -4.49 -10.18
N MET A 195 4.90 -4.15 -11.47
CA MET A 195 4.08 -4.92 -12.42
C MET A 195 4.55 -6.36 -12.55
N THR A 196 5.87 -6.60 -12.52
CA THR A 196 6.43 -7.96 -12.60
C THR A 196 6.37 -8.74 -11.28
N ARG A 197 5.87 -8.13 -10.20
CA ARG A 197 5.63 -8.79 -8.89
C ARG A 197 4.16 -9.16 -8.66
N VAL A 198 3.25 -8.65 -9.49
CA VAL A 198 1.84 -9.03 -9.42
C VAL A 198 1.71 -10.52 -9.72
N GLY A 199 1.28 -11.29 -8.74
CA GLY A 199 1.15 -12.73 -8.82
C GLY A 199 -0.25 -13.19 -9.26
N GLN A 200 -0.51 -14.47 -9.15
CA GLN A 200 -1.79 -15.05 -9.51
C GLN A 200 -2.90 -14.59 -8.57
N ASN A 201 -4.12 -14.49 -9.10
CA ASN A 201 -5.30 -14.09 -8.33
C ASN A 201 -5.08 -12.79 -7.55
N SER A 202 -4.41 -11.81 -8.16
CA SER A 202 -4.13 -10.51 -7.54
C SER A 202 -4.77 -9.37 -8.31
N LYS A 203 -5.07 -8.30 -7.60
CA LYS A 203 -5.64 -7.06 -8.13
C LYS A 203 -4.64 -5.92 -7.88
N ILE A 204 -4.47 -5.03 -8.85
CA ILE A 204 -3.59 -3.88 -8.71
C ILE A 204 -4.32 -2.58 -9.06
N ILE A 205 -4.18 -1.59 -8.19
CA ILE A 205 -4.80 -0.27 -8.29
C ILE A 205 -3.72 0.78 -8.12
N PHE A 206 -3.48 1.56 -9.17
CA PHE A 206 -2.60 2.72 -9.10
C PHE A 206 -3.43 3.95 -8.74
N CYS A 207 -2.92 4.77 -7.81
CA CYS A 207 -3.50 6.05 -7.40
C CYS A 207 -2.46 7.15 -7.56
N GLY A 208 -2.83 8.27 -8.21
CA GLY A 208 -1.90 9.38 -8.35
C GLY A 208 -2.47 10.59 -9.09
N ASP A 209 -1.68 11.65 -9.13
CA ASP A 209 -1.98 12.86 -9.88
C ASP A 209 -0.78 13.22 -10.78
N PHE A 210 -0.93 13.04 -12.08
CA PHE A 210 0.13 13.30 -13.05
C PHE A 210 0.51 14.78 -13.19
N ARG A 211 -0.29 15.69 -12.65
CA ARG A 211 0.00 17.13 -12.60
C ARG A 211 0.93 17.47 -11.42
N GLN A 212 0.90 16.64 -10.37
CA GLN A 212 1.73 16.80 -9.17
C GLN A 212 2.87 15.76 -9.23
N THR A 213 3.99 16.14 -9.86
CA THR A 213 5.17 15.28 -9.85
C THR A 213 6.30 16.00 -9.12
N ASP A 214 6.81 15.38 -8.05
CA ASP A 214 8.02 15.83 -7.35
C ASP A 214 9.30 15.50 -8.15
N LEU A 215 9.14 14.80 -9.27
CA LEU A 215 10.22 14.40 -10.17
C LEU A 215 10.53 15.54 -11.15
N ASN A 216 11.48 16.40 -10.79
CA ASN A 216 11.92 17.56 -11.60
C ASN A 216 12.81 17.18 -12.81
N LYS A 217 12.86 15.92 -13.21
CA LYS A 217 13.66 15.48 -14.34
C LYS A 217 12.76 15.08 -15.51
N LYS A 218 13.00 15.68 -16.70
CA LYS A 218 12.30 15.30 -17.95
C LYS A 218 12.30 13.80 -18.25
N HIS A 219 13.27 13.05 -17.71
CA HIS A 219 13.39 11.59 -17.85
C HIS A 219 12.33 10.82 -17.07
N ASP A 220 11.92 11.30 -15.91
CA ASP A 220 10.98 10.56 -15.03
C ASP A 220 9.53 10.76 -15.48
N MET A 221 9.19 11.93 -16.04
CA MET A 221 7.88 12.14 -16.68
C MET A 221 7.66 11.21 -17.90
N SER A 222 8.72 10.73 -18.55
CA SER A 222 8.60 9.78 -19.65
C SER A 222 8.16 8.40 -19.20
N GLY A 223 8.52 7.96 -18.00
CA GLY A 223 8.19 6.63 -17.45
C GLY A 223 6.69 6.44 -17.27
N LEU A 224 6.01 7.43 -16.69
CA LEU A 224 4.58 7.33 -16.45
C LEU A 224 3.74 7.43 -17.74
N LYS A 225 4.12 8.30 -18.69
CA LYS A 225 3.46 8.36 -20.01
C LYS A 225 3.64 7.03 -20.76
N LYS A 226 4.84 6.45 -20.70
CA LYS A 226 5.14 5.13 -21.27
C LYS A 226 4.30 4.05 -20.60
N PHE A 227 4.18 4.07 -19.28
CA PHE A 227 3.35 3.13 -18.53
C PHE A 227 1.89 3.17 -18.97
N ILE A 228 1.27 4.35 -19.08
CA ILE A 228 -0.11 4.50 -19.54
C ILE A 228 -0.26 3.97 -20.97
N ALA A 229 0.68 4.29 -21.84
CA ALA A 229 0.65 3.79 -23.23
C ALA A 229 0.69 2.26 -23.27
N ILE A 230 1.55 1.62 -22.48
CA ILE A 230 1.63 0.16 -22.34
C ILE A 230 0.35 -0.40 -21.73
N ALA A 231 -0.14 0.19 -20.63
CA ALA A 231 -1.33 -0.25 -19.93
C ALA A 231 -2.59 -0.21 -20.83
N ASN A 232 -2.72 0.80 -21.68
CA ASN A 232 -3.80 0.91 -22.66
C ASN A 232 -3.79 -0.21 -23.71
N MET A 233 -2.68 -0.91 -23.90
CA MET A 233 -2.61 -2.11 -24.76
C MET A 233 -3.12 -3.37 -24.05
N MET A 234 -3.35 -3.31 -22.73
CA MET A 234 -3.77 -4.45 -21.91
C MET A 234 -5.30 -4.50 -21.81
N PRO A 235 -5.98 -5.57 -22.23
CA PRO A 235 -7.45 -5.66 -22.18
C PRO A 235 -8.05 -5.55 -20.77
N SER A 236 -7.26 -5.94 -19.76
CA SER A 236 -7.66 -5.89 -18.34
C SER A 236 -7.56 -4.50 -17.73
N PHE A 237 -6.89 -3.54 -18.38
CA PHE A 237 -6.67 -2.20 -17.86
C PHE A 237 -7.92 -1.33 -17.90
N LYS A 238 -8.14 -0.58 -16.83
CA LYS A 238 -9.18 0.45 -16.71
C LYS A 238 -8.58 1.74 -16.16
N LEU A 239 -8.71 2.80 -16.92
CA LEU A 239 -8.37 4.15 -16.52
C LEU A 239 -9.61 4.89 -16.03
N ILE A 240 -9.50 5.56 -14.89
CA ILE A 240 -10.55 6.42 -14.33
C ILE A 240 -9.89 7.78 -14.06
N GLU A 241 -10.40 8.79 -14.75
CA GLU A 241 -9.86 10.15 -14.66
C GLU A 241 -10.75 11.01 -13.75
N PHE A 242 -10.18 11.42 -12.60
CA PHE A 242 -10.84 12.30 -11.65
C PHE A 242 -10.60 13.77 -12.01
N SER A 243 -11.69 14.49 -12.20
CA SER A 243 -11.71 15.92 -12.54
C SER A 243 -11.84 16.82 -11.31
N VAL A 244 -11.96 18.12 -11.53
CA VAL A 244 -12.26 19.11 -10.50
C VAL A 244 -13.65 18.92 -9.87
N ASP A 245 -14.58 18.30 -10.60
CA ASP A 245 -15.94 18.04 -10.12
C ASP A 245 -15.96 16.90 -9.08
N ASP A 246 -14.92 16.08 -9.06
CA ASP A 246 -14.76 14.98 -8.11
C ASP A 246 -14.10 15.40 -6.79
N ILE A 247 -13.80 16.70 -6.59
CA ILE A 247 -13.18 17.18 -5.34
C ILE A 247 -14.17 17.06 -4.19
N VAL A 248 -13.83 16.22 -3.20
CA VAL A 248 -14.62 15.91 -1.99
C VAL A 248 -13.96 16.49 -0.72
N ARG A 249 -13.46 17.70 -0.81
CA ARG A 249 -12.83 18.46 0.29
C ARG A 249 -13.68 19.66 0.68
N SER A 250 -13.31 20.33 1.79
CA SER A 250 -13.97 21.55 2.22
C SER A 250 -13.91 22.64 1.12
N ASP A 251 -14.86 23.56 1.14
CA ASP A 251 -14.97 24.62 0.12
C ASP A 251 -13.68 25.43 -0.04
N ILE A 252 -13.00 25.74 1.06
CA ILE A 252 -11.73 26.49 1.00
C ILE A 252 -10.63 25.72 0.28
N VAL A 253 -10.54 24.41 0.53
CA VAL A 253 -9.56 23.53 -0.15
C VAL A 253 -9.89 23.40 -1.62
N LYS A 254 -11.18 23.24 -1.96
CA LYS A 254 -11.66 23.19 -3.34
C LYS A 254 -11.33 24.49 -4.08
N GLN A 255 -11.63 25.64 -3.49
CA GLN A 255 -11.31 26.96 -4.07
C GLN A 255 -9.81 27.13 -4.29
N TYR A 256 -8.98 26.73 -3.35
CA TYR A 256 -7.53 26.80 -3.50
C TYR A 256 -7.02 25.91 -4.64
N ILE A 257 -7.50 24.67 -4.75
CA ILE A 257 -7.11 23.75 -5.84
C ILE A 257 -7.51 24.36 -7.20
N LEU A 258 -8.73 24.87 -7.32
CA LEU A 258 -9.20 25.50 -8.56
C LEU A 258 -8.38 26.75 -8.93
N ALA A 259 -8.06 27.60 -7.96
CA ALA A 259 -7.24 28.78 -8.18
C ALA A 259 -5.82 28.42 -8.62
N ARG A 260 -5.23 27.38 -8.01
CA ARG A 260 -3.91 26.87 -8.35
C ARG A 260 -3.88 26.33 -9.78
N LEU A 261 -4.84 25.49 -10.16
CA LEU A 261 -4.95 24.96 -11.52
C LEU A 261 -5.04 26.08 -12.57
N LYS A 262 -5.88 27.07 -12.30
CA LYS A 262 -6.02 28.23 -13.19
C LYS A 262 -4.72 29.05 -13.31
N TYR A 263 -3.96 29.17 -12.24
CA TYR A 263 -2.66 29.85 -12.24
C TYR A 263 -1.63 29.07 -13.08
N GLU A 264 -1.58 27.75 -12.91
CA GLU A 264 -0.65 26.86 -13.64
C GLU A 264 -0.98 26.78 -15.15
N GLU A 265 -2.24 26.91 -15.54
CA GLU A 265 -2.66 26.98 -16.95
C GLU A 265 -2.24 28.29 -17.65
N ASN A 266 -2.06 29.37 -16.89
CA ASN A 266 -1.71 30.69 -17.42
C ASN A 266 -0.21 31.04 -17.26
N ALA A 267 0.61 30.16 -16.66
CA ALA A 267 2.04 30.35 -16.44
C ALA A 267 2.88 29.65 -17.51
#